data_34461e56c58d1f0f0ff4127670bf52a2
#
_entry.id   34461e56c58d1f0f0ff4127670bf52a2
#
_cell.length_a   1.000
_cell.length_b   1.000
_cell.length_c   1.000
_cell.angle_alpha   90.00
_cell.angle_beta   90.00
_cell.angle_gamma   90.00
#
_symmetry.space_group_name_H-M   'P 1'
#
loop_
_entity.id
_entity.type
_entity.pdbx_description
1 polymer ?
#
loop_
_entity_poly.entity_id
_entity_poly.type
_entity_poly.pdbx_seq_one_letter_code
_entity_poly.pdbx_strand_id
1 'polypeptide(L)'
;MNKEDSFYMDTLEKTQPETFDFINHLSEQCHSELSFASHEINNQLSFIRSSYQLISKKHPETKDFPFWAELGDAVNHIISYMERTGLYRYSFKYVPAKLNLTEFLYSLPDVFDEQFPNRANAFQFDTDTRNIFICADSKRLLSAFLELLSNAAEADNSCGSIQIHSHVNACGHTVTVSVTGKGSLSEINPSEMQTNPLIDADAPLTAQLSTPFFSTKENHAGLGLSIVAQVCHTHHAGFELYSRNGFTTASITFPILAMDDMRNTI
;
A
#
# COMPACT_ATOMS: atom_id res chain seq x y z
N MET A 1 9.45 1.79 -10.57
CA MET A 1 10.05 2.22 -11.86
C MET A 1 9.66 3.68 -12.06
N ASN A 2 10.63 4.58 -12.23
CA ASN A 2 10.34 6.00 -12.44
C ASN A 2 9.92 6.26 -13.91
N LYS A 3 9.52 7.51 -14.25
CA LYS A 3 9.08 7.85 -15.63
C LYS A 3 10.19 7.64 -16.66
N GLU A 4 11.44 7.83 -16.26
CA GLU A 4 12.61 7.62 -17.12
C GLU A 4 12.82 6.14 -17.39
N ASP A 5 12.71 5.28 -16.37
CA ASP A 5 12.83 3.83 -16.54
C ASP A 5 11.74 3.27 -17.47
N SER A 6 10.48 3.76 -17.33
CA SER A 6 9.39 3.38 -18.24
C SER A 6 9.69 3.79 -19.69
N PHE A 7 10.17 5.02 -19.90
CA PHE A 7 10.56 5.49 -21.22
C PHE A 7 11.72 4.68 -21.81
N TYR A 8 12.70 4.33 -20.98
CA TYR A 8 13.82 3.47 -21.43
C TYR A 8 13.35 2.07 -21.81
N MET A 9 12.44 1.46 -21.02
CA MET A 9 11.89 0.14 -21.34
C MET A 9 11.08 0.14 -22.63
N ASP A 10 10.23 1.15 -22.84
CA ASP A 10 9.46 1.33 -24.09
C ASP A 10 10.38 1.57 -25.31
N THR A 11 11.51 2.23 -25.08
CA THR A 11 12.51 2.46 -26.13
C THR A 11 13.28 1.17 -26.45
N LEU A 12 13.66 0.40 -25.43
CA LEU A 12 14.33 -0.89 -25.58
C LEU A 12 13.44 -1.91 -26.32
N GLU A 13 12.16 -2.00 -25.97
CA GLU A 13 11.21 -2.88 -26.67
C GLU A 13 11.20 -2.63 -28.17
N LYS A 14 11.22 -1.35 -28.57
CA LYS A 14 11.17 -0.95 -29.99
C LYS A 14 12.50 -1.07 -30.73
N THR A 15 13.61 -0.82 -30.03
CA THR A 15 14.95 -0.72 -30.65
C THR A 15 15.79 -1.97 -30.48
N GLN A 16 15.61 -2.72 -29.41
CA GLN A 16 16.39 -3.91 -29.03
C GLN A 16 15.48 -4.97 -28.36
N PRO A 17 14.55 -5.59 -29.12
CA PRO A 17 13.56 -6.52 -28.55
C PRO A 17 14.21 -7.72 -27.84
N GLU A 18 15.31 -8.26 -28.33
CA GLU A 18 16.01 -9.39 -27.69
C GLU A 18 16.57 -9.00 -26.30
N THR A 19 17.08 -7.77 -26.17
CA THR A 19 17.57 -7.25 -24.89
C THR A 19 16.41 -7.00 -23.92
N PHE A 20 15.30 -6.48 -24.41
CA PHE A 20 14.08 -6.28 -23.65
C PHE A 20 13.52 -7.60 -23.13
N ASP A 21 13.41 -8.61 -23.99
CA ASP A 21 12.95 -9.95 -23.62
C ASP A 21 13.87 -10.60 -22.58
N PHE A 22 15.18 -10.45 -22.74
CA PHE A 22 16.15 -10.96 -21.77
C PHE A 22 16.01 -10.30 -20.39
N ILE A 23 15.85 -8.97 -20.34
CA ILE A 23 15.66 -8.22 -19.07
C ILE A 23 14.35 -8.65 -18.41
N ASN A 24 13.26 -8.78 -19.16
CA ASN A 24 11.99 -9.24 -18.65
C ASN A 24 12.07 -10.66 -18.10
N HIS A 25 12.70 -11.58 -18.83
CA HIS A 25 12.90 -12.95 -18.37
C HIS A 25 13.72 -13.01 -17.08
N LEU A 26 14.81 -12.24 -17.00
CA LEU A 26 15.65 -12.16 -15.79
C LEU A 26 14.85 -11.57 -14.60
N SER A 27 14.04 -10.56 -14.86
CA SER A 27 13.16 -9.96 -13.86
C SER A 27 12.13 -10.97 -13.35
N GLU A 28 11.47 -11.71 -14.26
CA GLU A 28 10.49 -12.75 -13.90
C GLU A 28 11.14 -13.89 -13.10
N GLN A 29 12.32 -14.32 -13.50
CA GLN A 29 13.08 -15.33 -12.78
C GLN A 29 13.41 -14.87 -11.37
N CYS A 30 13.95 -13.67 -11.21
CA CYS A 30 14.27 -13.08 -9.91
C CYS A 30 13.02 -12.96 -9.01
N HIS A 31 11.89 -12.51 -9.59
CA HIS A 31 10.61 -12.46 -8.87
C HIS A 31 10.13 -13.84 -8.42
N SER A 32 10.30 -14.86 -9.27
CA SER A 32 9.93 -16.25 -8.95
C SER A 32 10.79 -16.80 -7.80
N GLU A 33 12.10 -16.64 -7.88
CA GLU A 33 13.05 -17.08 -6.85
C GLU A 33 12.78 -16.40 -5.50
N LEU A 34 12.58 -15.09 -5.49
CA LEU A 34 12.22 -14.33 -4.29
C LEU A 34 10.85 -14.76 -3.73
N SER A 35 9.89 -15.10 -4.60
CA SER A 35 8.60 -15.60 -4.19
C SER A 35 8.71 -16.94 -3.50
N PHE A 36 9.49 -17.85 -4.06
CA PHE A 36 9.75 -19.17 -3.48
C PHE A 36 10.46 -19.05 -2.11
N ALA A 37 11.54 -18.26 -2.05
CA ALA A 37 12.27 -18.03 -0.82
C ALA A 37 11.37 -17.44 0.30
N SER A 38 10.51 -16.49 -0.05
CA SER A 38 9.58 -15.91 0.91
C SER A 38 8.52 -16.88 1.38
N HIS A 39 8.02 -17.74 0.49
CA HIS A 39 7.07 -18.80 0.87
C HIS A 39 7.71 -19.77 1.85
N GLU A 40 8.96 -20.17 1.61
CA GLU A 40 9.69 -21.07 2.51
C GLU A 40 9.93 -20.42 3.89
N ILE A 41 10.36 -19.15 3.92
CA ILE A 41 10.53 -18.38 5.15
C ILE A 41 9.21 -18.30 5.93
N ASN A 42 8.09 -18.00 5.25
CA ASN A 42 6.77 -17.92 5.89
C ASN A 42 6.33 -19.26 6.50
N ASN A 43 6.66 -20.38 5.84
CA ASN A 43 6.39 -21.72 6.38
C ASN A 43 7.16 -21.95 7.70
N GLN A 44 8.45 -21.59 7.74
CA GLN A 44 9.27 -21.73 8.94
C GLN A 44 8.78 -20.80 10.07
N LEU A 45 8.44 -19.55 9.75
CA LEU A 45 7.89 -18.61 10.73
C LEU A 45 6.54 -19.09 11.30
N SER A 46 5.68 -19.65 10.47
CA SER A 46 4.40 -20.23 10.89
C SER A 46 4.60 -21.41 11.84
N PHE A 47 5.62 -22.23 11.57
CA PHE A 47 5.99 -23.33 12.49
C PHE A 47 6.52 -22.79 13.83
N ILE A 48 7.40 -21.80 13.81
CA ILE A 48 7.93 -21.15 15.03
C ILE A 48 6.78 -20.55 15.85
N ARG A 49 5.87 -19.79 15.20
CA ARG A 49 4.70 -19.20 15.86
C ARG A 49 3.81 -20.24 16.51
N SER A 50 3.51 -21.31 15.77
CA SER A 50 2.67 -22.42 16.28
C SER A 50 3.33 -23.13 17.46
N SER A 51 4.64 -23.33 17.41
CA SER A 51 5.42 -23.93 18.52
C SER A 51 5.41 -23.02 19.75
N TYR A 52 5.65 -21.71 19.58
CA TYR A 52 5.57 -20.72 20.64
C TYR A 52 4.19 -20.72 21.32
N GLN A 53 3.11 -20.68 20.53
CA GLN A 53 1.74 -20.71 21.04
C GLN A 53 1.43 -22.01 21.79
N LEU A 54 1.90 -23.16 21.26
CA LEU A 54 1.68 -24.45 21.88
C LEU A 54 2.42 -24.59 23.23
N ILE A 55 3.68 -24.13 23.30
CA ILE A 55 4.47 -24.10 24.53
C ILE A 55 3.80 -23.19 25.56
N SER A 56 3.44 -21.95 25.17
CA SER A 56 2.75 -21.00 26.06
C SER A 56 1.43 -21.55 26.61
N LYS A 57 0.70 -22.35 25.80
CA LYS A 57 -0.55 -22.98 26.22
C LYS A 57 -0.34 -24.16 27.17
N LYS A 58 0.69 -24.99 26.91
CA LYS A 58 0.97 -26.20 27.71
C LYS A 58 1.75 -25.89 28.99
N HIS A 59 2.52 -24.81 28.98
CA HIS A 59 3.43 -24.39 30.03
C HIS A 59 3.15 -22.91 30.40
N PRO A 60 2.04 -22.64 31.13
CA PRO A 60 1.69 -21.26 31.51
C PRO A 60 2.77 -20.53 32.31
N GLU A 61 3.65 -21.27 32.99
CA GLU A 61 4.81 -20.76 33.72
C GLU A 61 5.84 -20.07 32.83
N THR A 62 5.80 -20.31 31.51
CA THR A 62 6.70 -19.61 30.55
C THR A 62 6.47 -18.12 30.51
N LYS A 63 5.31 -17.62 30.96
CA LYS A 63 5.03 -16.18 31.06
C LYS A 63 5.97 -15.48 32.02
N ASP A 64 6.53 -16.19 32.99
CA ASP A 64 7.47 -15.67 33.98
C ASP A 64 8.94 -15.80 33.51
N PHE A 65 9.18 -16.40 32.33
CA PHE A 65 10.53 -16.54 31.80
C PHE A 65 11.00 -15.20 31.20
N PRO A 66 12.25 -14.82 31.53
CA PRO A 66 12.84 -13.63 30.88
C PRO A 66 12.76 -13.75 29.36
N PHE A 67 12.44 -12.64 28.69
CA PHE A 67 12.38 -12.52 27.23
C PHE A 67 11.33 -13.40 26.51
N TRP A 68 10.42 -14.08 27.23
CA TRP A 68 9.42 -14.93 26.59
C TRP A 68 8.38 -14.10 25.82
N ALA A 69 7.90 -13.01 26.40
CA ALA A 69 6.98 -12.08 25.75
C ALA A 69 7.63 -11.42 24.54
N GLU A 70 8.85 -10.91 24.71
CA GLU A 70 9.63 -10.26 23.65
C GLU A 70 9.90 -11.21 22.48
N LEU A 71 10.13 -12.52 22.76
CA LEU A 71 10.25 -13.52 21.69
C LEU A 71 8.96 -13.65 20.88
N GLY A 72 7.81 -13.67 21.55
CA GLY A 72 6.49 -13.72 20.90
C GLY A 72 6.26 -12.49 20.01
N ASP A 73 6.58 -11.31 20.51
CA ASP A 73 6.46 -10.06 19.79
C ASP A 73 7.41 -10.02 18.59
N ALA A 74 8.67 -10.45 18.75
CA ALA A 74 9.64 -10.53 17.66
C ALA A 74 9.17 -11.47 16.53
N VAL A 75 8.64 -12.64 16.87
CA VAL A 75 8.09 -13.60 15.89
C VAL A 75 6.91 -12.98 15.12
N ASN A 76 5.97 -12.34 15.82
CA ASN A 76 4.83 -11.68 15.20
C ASN A 76 5.28 -10.51 14.30
N HIS A 77 6.28 -9.75 14.73
CA HIS A 77 6.83 -8.64 13.95
C HIS A 77 7.47 -9.14 12.63
N ILE A 78 8.29 -10.20 12.68
CA ILE A 78 8.89 -10.77 11.47
C ILE A 78 7.81 -11.30 10.52
N ILE A 79 6.76 -11.94 11.02
CA ILE A 79 5.64 -12.41 10.19
C ILE A 79 4.96 -11.24 9.50
N SER A 80 4.61 -10.18 10.24
CA SER A 80 4.00 -8.98 9.67
C SER A 80 4.90 -8.31 8.61
N TYR A 81 6.22 -8.26 8.87
CA TYR A 81 7.19 -7.73 7.92
C TYR A 81 7.22 -8.55 6.61
N MET A 82 7.20 -9.89 6.71
CA MET A 82 7.18 -10.78 5.54
C MET A 82 5.87 -10.68 4.75
N GLU A 83 4.72 -10.57 5.44
CA GLU A 83 3.42 -10.36 4.80
C GLU A 83 3.40 -9.04 4.01
N ARG A 84 3.88 -7.94 4.60
CA ARG A 84 3.97 -6.63 3.93
C ARG A 84 4.94 -6.63 2.75
N THR A 85 6.08 -7.31 2.88
CA THR A 85 7.01 -7.50 1.76
C THR A 85 6.35 -8.29 0.62
N GLY A 86 5.53 -9.28 0.95
CA GLY A 86 4.69 -10.00 0.00
C GLY A 86 3.72 -9.07 -0.73
N LEU A 87 2.96 -8.26 0.01
CA LEU A 87 2.01 -7.28 -0.56
C LEU A 87 2.73 -6.28 -1.47
N TYR A 88 3.88 -5.76 -1.06
CA TYR A 88 4.68 -4.86 -1.89
C TYR A 88 5.08 -5.52 -3.21
N ARG A 89 5.64 -6.72 -3.17
CA ARG A 89 5.98 -7.46 -4.40
C ARG A 89 4.77 -7.76 -5.28
N TYR A 90 3.63 -8.09 -4.67
CA TYR A 90 2.40 -8.31 -5.41
C TYR A 90 1.83 -7.03 -6.03
N SER A 91 2.13 -5.84 -5.52
CA SER A 91 1.66 -4.58 -6.07
C SER A 91 2.13 -4.30 -7.50
N PHE A 92 3.18 -4.98 -7.96
CA PHE A 92 3.64 -4.91 -9.35
C PHE A 92 2.78 -5.71 -10.35
N LYS A 93 1.98 -6.68 -9.88
CA LYS A 93 1.07 -7.41 -10.76
C LYS A 93 -0.18 -6.57 -10.98
N TYR A 94 -0.73 -6.62 -12.17
CA TYR A 94 -1.91 -5.85 -12.53
C TYR A 94 -2.88 -6.71 -13.36
N VAL A 95 -4.06 -6.95 -12.82
CA VAL A 95 -5.14 -7.66 -13.48
C VAL A 95 -6.34 -6.72 -13.55
N PRO A 96 -6.40 -5.86 -14.59
CA PRO A 96 -7.44 -4.84 -14.70
C PRO A 96 -8.80 -5.45 -14.98
N ALA A 97 -9.81 -4.86 -14.33
CA ALA A 97 -11.21 -5.11 -14.59
C ALA A 97 -12.00 -3.80 -14.45
N LYS A 98 -13.18 -3.78 -15.02
CA LYS A 98 -14.11 -2.67 -14.80
C LYS A 98 -14.56 -2.68 -13.33
N LEU A 99 -14.31 -1.58 -12.63
CA LEU A 99 -14.65 -1.40 -11.22
C LEU A 99 -15.60 -0.21 -11.05
N ASN A 100 -16.69 -0.40 -10.31
CA ASN A 100 -17.50 0.71 -9.80
C ASN A 100 -16.78 1.33 -8.60
N LEU A 101 -16.14 2.46 -8.81
CA LEU A 101 -15.34 3.14 -7.78
C LEU A 101 -16.22 3.59 -6.59
N THR A 102 -17.44 4.03 -6.87
CA THR A 102 -18.35 4.50 -5.81
C THR A 102 -18.73 3.36 -4.86
N GLU A 103 -19.15 2.20 -5.39
CA GLU A 103 -19.44 1.01 -4.57
C GLU A 103 -18.19 0.53 -3.82
N PHE A 104 -17.05 0.53 -4.48
CA PHE A 104 -15.77 0.15 -3.87
C PHE A 104 -15.45 1.04 -2.66
N LEU A 105 -15.58 2.36 -2.77
CA LEU A 105 -15.29 3.29 -1.67
C LEU A 105 -16.23 3.06 -0.48
N TYR A 106 -17.52 2.83 -0.72
CA TYR A 106 -18.47 2.55 0.34
C TYR A 106 -18.27 1.19 1.03
N SER A 107 -17.58 0.25 0.40
CA SER A 107 -17.24 -1.04 1.01
C SER A 107 -16.00 -0.98 1.93
N LEU A 108 -15.18 0.06 1.84
CA LEU A 108 -13.92 0.17 2.58
C LEU A 108 -14.07 0.11 4.11
N PRO A 109 -15.06 0.77 4.75
CA PRO A 109 -15.23 0.69 6.20
C PRO A 109 -15.44 -0.73 6.71
N ASP A 110 -16.33 -1.49 6.06
CA ASP A 110 -16.65 -2.86 6.48
C ASP A 110 -15.40 -3.76 6.42
N VAL A 111 -14.63 -3.66 5.33
CA VAL A 111 -13.38 -4.40 5.17
C VAL A 111 -12.30 -3.95 6.17
N PHE A 112 -12.24 -2.64 6.44
CA PHE A 112 -11.29 -2.10 7.41
C PHE A 112 -11.61 -2.57 8.83
N ASP A 113 -12.88 -2.55 9.24
CA ASP A 113 -13.32 -2.97 10.57
C ASP A 113 -13.13 -4.49 10.77
N GLU A 114 -13.33 -5.30 9.72
CA GLU A 114 -13.04 -6.74 9.74
C GLU A 114 -11.53 -7.00 9.95
N GLN A 115 -10.68 -6.24 9.29
CA GLN A 115 -9.22 -6.42 9.37
C GLN A 115 -8.62 -5.81 10.66
N PHE A 116 -9.23 -4.75 11.19
CA PHE A 116 -8.76 -4.00 12.35
C PHE A 116 -9.83 -3.86 13.43
N PRO A 117 -10.35 -4.97 14.00
CA PRO A 117 -11.53 -4.98 14.89
C PRO A 117 -11.36 -4.18 16.19
N ASN A 118 -10.12 -3.86 16.56
CA ASN A 118 -9.82 -3.07 17.76
C ASN A 118 -9.75 -1.56 17.50
N ARG A 119 -10.00 -1.11 16.27
CA ARG A 119 -9.97 0.29 15.87
C ARG A 119 -11.39 0.76 15.55
N ALA A 120 -11.99 1.52 16.46
CA ALA A 120 -13.30 2.13 16.25
C ALA A 120 -13.13 3.51 15.59
N ASN A 121 -12.91 3.55 14.27
CA ASN A 121 -12.84 4.81 13.54
C ASN A 121 -14.21 5.17 12.96
N ALA A 122 -14.59 6.45 13.04
CA ALA A 122 -15.73 6.96 12.32
C ALA A 122 -15.33 7.31 10.88
N PHE A 123 -16.07 6.83 9.90
CA PHE A 123 -15.87 7.18 8.51
C PHE A 123 -16.85 8.25 8.07
N GLN A 124 -16.37 9.31 7.44
CA GLN A 124 -17.19 10.35 6.85
C GLN A 124 -16.98 10.36 5.35
N PHE A 125 -18.10 10.30 4.61
CA PHE A 125 -18.07 10.29 3.15
C PHE A 125 -18.59 11.61 2.60
N ASP A 126 -17.82 12.19 1.70
CA ASP A 126 -18.23 13.28 0.81
C ASP A 126 -17.85 12.86 -0.61
N THR A 127 -18.68 12.01 -1.18
CA THR A 127 -18.41 11.36 -2.46
C THR A 127 -19.45 11.76 -3.50
N ASP A 128 -19.00 11.87 -4.74
CA ASP A 128 -19.91 12.00 -5.88
C ASP A 128 -20.83 10.77 -5.94
N THR A 129 -22.14 10.99 -5.91
CA THR A 129 -23.15 9.92 -5.88
C THR A 129 -23.32 9.22 -7.23
N ARG A 130 -22.67 9.71 -8.29
CA ARG A 130 -22.69 9.09 -9.62
C ARG A 130 -21.92 7.78 -9.60
N ASN A 131 -22.41 6.80 -10.37
CA ASN A 131 -21.65 5.58 -10.62
C ASN A 131 -20.44 5.90 -11.50
N ILE A 132 -19.26 5.96 -10.89
CA ILE A 132 -18.00 6.22 -11.58
C ILE A 132 -17.30 4.88 -11.80
N PHE A 133 -16.94 4.61 -13.05
CA PHE A 133 -16.22 3.39 -13.42
C PHE A 133 -14.78 3.71 -13.80
N ILE A 134 -13.86 2.89 -13.27
CA ILE A 134 -12.44 2.92 -13.60
C ILE A 134 -11.97 1.54 -14.05
N CYS A 135 -10.83 1.47 -14.72
CA CYS A 135 -10.15 0.22 -15.01
C CYS A 135 -9.14 -0.04 -13.88
N ALA A 136 -9.37 -1.06 -13.05
CA ALA A 136 -8.54 -1.29 -11.88
C ALA A 136 -8.47 -2.76 -11.49
N ASP A 137 -7.37 -3.15 -10.86
CA ASP A 137 -7.27 -4.38 -10.08
C ASP A 137 -7.84 -4.13 -8.68
N SER A 138 -9.04 -4.62 -8.42
CA SER A 138 -9.77 -4.37 -7.16
C SER A 138 -9.00 -4.82 -5.92
N LYS A 139 -8.26 -5.94 -6.00
CA LYS A 139 -7.47 -6.46 -4.87
C LYS A 139 -6.27 -5.57 -4.55
N ARG A 140 -5.58 -5.07 -5.59
CA ARG A 140 -4.45 -4.16 -5.41
C ARG A 140 -4.91 -2.80 -4.91
N LEU A 141 -6.00 -2.31 -5.48
CA LEU A 141 -6.60 -1.06 -5.05
C LEU A 141 -7.04 -1.14 -3.57
N LEU A 142 -7.68 -2.24 -3.17
CA LEU A 142 -8.04 -2.49 -1.78
C LEU A 142 -6.82 -2.45 -0.86
N SER A 143 -5.73 -3.14 -1.23
CA SER A 143 -4.49 -3.11 -0.43
C SER A 143 -3.95 -1.69 -0.26
N ALA A 144 -3.96 -0.87 -1.32
CA ALA A 144 -3.51 0.51 -1.25
C ALA A 144 -4.40 1.37 -0.33
N PHE A 145 -5.73 1.26 -0.46
CA PHE A 145 -6.64 2.02 0.40
C PHE A 145 -6.56 1.58 1.86
N LEU A 146 -6.41 0.29 2.15
CA LEU A 146 -6.22 -0.19 3.53
C LEU A 146 -4.93 0.37 4.16
N GLU A 147 -3.84 0.51 3.40
CA GLU A 147 -2.63 1.18 3.90
C GLU A 147 -2.87 2.67 4.19
N LEU A 148 -3.63 3.39 3.34
CA LEU A 148 -3.98 4.79 3.59
C LEU A 148 -4.89 4.95 4.81
N LEU A 149 -5.91 4.09 4.95
CA LEU A 149 -6.81 4.10 6.10
C LEU A 149 -6.09 3.74 7.40
N SER A 150 -5.20 2.74 7.37
CA SER A 150 -4.38 2.37 8.52
C SER A 150 -3.46 3.53 8.94
N ASN A 151 -2.82 4.21 7.99
CA ASN A 151 -1.99 5.37 8.27
C ASN A 151 -2.79 6.52 8.89
N ALA A 152 -3.99 6.80 8.38
CA ALA A 152 -4.88 7.82 8.92
C ALA A 152 -5.37 7.47 10.33
N ALA A 153 -5.73 6.20 10.57
CA ALA A 153 -6.16 5.71 11.88
C ALA A 153 -5.04 5.71 12.93
N GLU A 154 -3.81 5.42 12.52
CA GLU A 154 -2.64 5.39 13.42
C GLU A 154 -2.16 6.78 13.82
N ALA A 155 -2.37 7.77 12.97
CA ALA A 155 -2.00 9.16 13.26
C ALA A 155 -2.90 9.82 14.30
N ASP A 156 -4.11 9.28 14.52
CA ASP A 156 -5.05 9.79 15.52
C ASP A 156 -5.26 8.79 16.67
N ASN A 157 -4.58 9.04 17.79
CA ASN A 157 -4.74 8.24 19.02
C ASN A 157 -6.12 8.40 19.69
N SER A 158 -7.00 9.27 19.18
CA SER A 158 -8.28 9.63 19.79
C SER A 158 -9.52 9.02 19.14
N CYS A 159 -9.38 7.94 18.33
CA CYS A 159 -10.48 7.35 17.53
C CYS A 159 -11.18 8.40 16.66
N GLY A 160 -10.40 9.19 15.95
CA GLY A 160 -10.89 10.28 15.12
C GLY A 160 -11.62 9.83 13.88
N SER A 161 -12.18 10.79 13.18
CA SER A 161 -12.91 10.60 11.95
C SER A 161 -11.94 10.56 10.76
N ILE A 162 -12.02 9.51 9.95
CA ILE A 162 -11.35 9.42 8.66
C ILE A 162 -12.32 9.92 7.60
N GLN A 163 -11.90 10.91 6.82
CA GLN A 163 -12.72 11.46 5.75
C GLN A 163 -12.31 10.85 4.41
N ILE A 164 -13.29 10.34 3.68
CA ILE A 164 -13.13 9.85 2.32
C ILE A 164 -13.92 10.79 1.39
N HIS A 165 -13.21 11.51 0.56
CA HIS A 165 -13.79 12.45 -0.39
C HIS A 165 -13.49 11.98 -1.82
N SER A 166 -14.47 12.09 -2.72
CA SER A 166 -14.26 11.86 -4.14
C SER A 166 -14.94 12.93 -4.99
N HIS A 167 -14.24 13.41 -6.00
CA HIS A 167 -14.81 14.36 -6.96
C HIS A 167 -14.29 14.09 -8.37
N VAL A 168 -15.16 14.30 -9.34
CA VAL A 168 -14.78 14.28 -10.76
C VAL A 168 -14.21 15.63 -11.12
N ASN A 169 -13.03 15.65 -11.73
CA ASN A 169 -12.36 16.86 -12.15
C ASN A 169 -13.17 17.61 -13.22
N ALA A 170 -12.97 18.92 -13.35
CA ALA A 170 -13.75 19.79 -14.23
C ALA A 170 -13.76 19.35 -15.71
N CYS A 171 -12.71 18.65 -16.16
CA CYS A 171 -12.65 18.09 -17.52
C CYS A 171 -13.50 16.81 -17.70
N GLY A 172 -13.99 16.19 -16.60
CA GLY A 172 -14.79 14.97 -16.64
C GLY A 172 -14.03 13.68 -16.97
N HIS A 173 -12.71 13.75 -17.16
CA HIS A 173 -11.90 12.60 -17.58
C HIS A 173 -11.20 11.89 -16.42
N THR A 174 -11.13 12.52 -15.26
CA THR A 174 -10.46 11.94 -14.08
C THR A 174 -11.30 12.14 -12.85
N VAL A 175 -11.15 11.20 -11.90
CA VAL A 175 -11.72 11.27 -10.56
C VAL A 175 -10.59 11.26 -9.53
N THR A 176 -10.65 12.20 -8.60
CA THR A 176 -9.72 12.23 -7.45
C THR A 176 -10.42 11.69 -6.22
N VAL A 177 -9.80 10.72 -5.56
CA VAL A 177 -10.21 10.19 -4.27
C VAL A 177 -9.19 10.61 -3.23
N SER A 178 -9.66 11.20 -2.14
CA SER A 178 -8.82 11.66 -1.04
C SER A 178 -9.20 10.98 0.27
N VAL A 179 -8.20 10.49 0.99
CA VAL A 179 -8.31 9.98 2.35
C VAL A 179 -7.64 10.99 3.27
N THR A 180 -8.40 11.57 4.20
CA THR A 180 -7.89 12.58 5.13
C THR A 180 -8.04 12.08 6.57
N GLY A 181 -6.94 12.12 7.30
CA GLY A 181 -6.86 11.84 8.72
C GLY A 181 -6.13 12.95 9.46
N LYS A 182 -6.23 12.95 10.79
CA LYS A 182 -5.47 13.86 11.65
C LYS A 182 -3.99 13.48 11.60
N GLY A 183 -3.09 14.46 11.61
CA GLY A 183 -1.65 14.28 11.55
C GLY A 183 -0.98 15.35 10.71
N SER A 184 0.33 15.46 10.83
CA SER A 184 1.12 16.46 10.10
C SER A 184 2.40 15.86 9.55
N LEU A 185 2.66 16.09 8.27
CA LEU A 185 3.93 15.73 7.62
C LEU A 185 5.09 16.63 8.06
N SER A 186 4.82 17.80 8.67
CA SER A 186 5.86 18.70 9.20
C SER A 186 6.57 18.14 10.44
N GLU A 187 6.03 17.10 11.06
CA GLU A 187 6.65 16.40 12.19
C GLU A 187 7.72 15.39 11.76
N ILE A 188 7.82 15.13 10.46
CA ILE A 188 8.83 14.22 9.91
C ILE A 188 10.20 14.90 9.94
N ASN A 189 11.13 14.28 10.64
CA ASN A 189 12.49 14.80 10.76
C ASN A 189 13.28 14.56 9.46
N PRO A 190 13.75 15.61 8.76
CA PRO A 190 14.52 15.44 7.52
C PRO A 190 15.80 14.60 7.69
N SER A 191 16.39 14.54 8.88
CA SER A 191 17.57 13.71 9.13
C SER A 191 17.27 12.21 9.09
N GLU A 192 16.04 11.79 9.39
CA GLU A 192 15.64 10.39 9.28
C GLU A 192 15.55 9.94 7.82
N MET A 193 15.15 10.85 6.92
CA MET A 193 15.10 10.59 5.48
C MET A 193 16.50 10.37 4.88
N GLN A 194 17.52 11.09 5.38
CA GLN A 194 18.89 11.01 4.86
C GLN A 194 19.61 9.68 5.18
N THR A 195 19.09 8.89 6.12
CA THR A 195 19.70 7.60 6.49
C THR A 195 19.34 6.45 5.53
N ASN A 196 18.29 6.59 4.73
CA ASN A 196 17.89 5.57 3.77
C ASN A 196 18.53 5.84 2.39
N PRO A 197 19.45 4.98 1.91
CA PRO A 197 20.18 5.20 0.65
C PRO A 197 19.28 5.11 -0.61
N LEU A 198 18.03 4.67 -0.45
CA LEU A 198 17.06 4.58 -1.55
C LEU A 198 16.28 5.89 -1.74
N ILE A 199 16.39 6.85 -0.82
CA ILE A 199 15.69 8.13 -0.91
C ILE A 199 16.50 9.10 -1.80
N ASP A 200 15.84 9.54 -2.87
CA ASP A 200 16.32 10.65 -3.68
C ASP A 200 15.93 11.97 -3.00
N ALA A 201 16.92 12.69 -2.50
CA ALA A 201 16.71 13.96 -1.78
C ALA A 201 16.13 15.07 -2.66
N ASP A 202 16.32 15.00 -3.96
CA ASP A 202 15.80 15.98 -4.94
C ASP A 202 14.38 15.64 -5.43
N ALA A 203 13.86 14.46 -5.09
CA ALA A 203 12.51 14.05 -5.47
C ALA A 203 11.43 14.82 -4.68
N PRO A 204 10.20 14.94 -5.21
CA PRO A 204 9.07 15.48 -4.46
C PRO A 204 8.83 14.73 -3.13
N LEU A 205 8.35 15.44 -2.10
CA LEU A 205 8.11 14.87 -0.77
C LEU A 205 7.30 13.56 -0.80
N THR A 206 6.23 13.52 -1.61
CA THR A 206 5.43 12.29 -1.78
C THR A 206 6.28 11.11 -2.25
N ALA A 207 7.20 11.32 -3.20
CA ALA A 207 8.08 10.27 -3.69
C ALA A 207 9.08 9.82 -2.62
N GLN A 208 9.66 10.77 -1.87
CA GLN A 208 10.56 10.46 -0.75
C GLN A 208 9.88 9.62 0.32
N LEU A 209 8.66 10.02 0.74
CA LEU A 209 7.87 9.29 1.75
C LEU A 209 7.37 7.93 1.26
N SER A 210 7.27 7.74 -0.05
CA SER A 210 6.87 6.48 -0.69
C SER A 210 8.05 5.57 -1.01
N THR A 211 9.27 5.94 -0.62
CA THR A 211 10.45 5.08 -0.81
C THR A 211 10.30 3.81 0.03
N PRO A 212 10.52 2.62 -0.55
CA PRO A 212 10.43 1.37 0.19
C PRO A 212 11.33 1.36 1.42
N PHE A 213 10.83 0.74 2.50
CA PHE A 213 11.53 0.60 3.79
C PHE A 213 11.79 1.92 4.54
N PHE A 214 11.15 3.01 4.13
CA PHE A 214 11.15 4.25 4.89
C PHE A 214 9.95 4.28 5.84
N SER A 215 10.20 4.49 7.13
CA SER A 215 9.18 4.67 8.16
C SER A 215 9.69 5.57 9.27
N THR A 216 8.85 6.48 9.74
CA THR A 216 9.08 7.27 10.97
C THR A 216 8.53 6.58 12.21
N LYS A 217 7.86 5.43 12.04
CA LYS A 217 7.23 4.67 13.12
C LYS A 217 8.11 3.48 13.48
N GLU A 218 8.34 3.28 14.78
CA GLU A 218 9.02 2.10 15.28
C GLU A 218 8.22 0.83 14.93
N ASN A 219 8.93 -0.26 14.66
CA ASN A 219 8.36 -1.56 14.33
C ASN A 219 7.46 -1.62 13.08
N HIS A 220 7.59 -0.65 12.18
CA HIS A 220 6.90 -0.65 10.89
C HIS A 220 7.87 -0.99 9.74
N ALA A 221 7.40 -1.82 8.80
CA ALA A 221 8.21 -2.24 7.65
C ALA A 221 8.57 -1.11 6.67
N GLY A 222 7.92 0.06 6.77
CA GLY A 222 8.13 1.18 5.85
C GLY A 222 7.68 0.88 4.41
N LEU A 223 6.70 0.01 4.24
CA LEU A 223 6.21 -0.43 2.92
C LEU A 223 4.82 0.10 2.56
N GLY A 224 4.08 0.71 3.49
CA GLY A 224 2.69 1.14 3.25
C GLY A 224 2.56 2.12 2.10
N LEU A 225 3.21 3.28 2.18
CA LEU A 225 3.14 4.29 1.11
C LEU A 225 3.82 3.83 -0.18
N SER A 226 4.81 2.96 -0.13
CA SER A 226 5.42 2.39 -1.33
C SER A 226 4.48 1.41 -2.05
N ILE A 227 3.66 0.65 -1.31
CA ILE A 227 2.58 -0.15 -1.89
C ILE A 227 1.57 0.76 -2.59
N VAL A 228 1.14 1.85 -1.93
CA VAL A 228 0.21 2.83 -2.53
C VAL A 228 0.78 3.42 -3.82
N ALA A 229 2.01 3.92 -3.78
CA ALA A 229 2.66 4.52 -4.95
C ALA A 229 2.80 3.51 -6.10
N GLN A 230 3.18 2.26 -5.81
CA GLN A 230 3.31 1.22 -6.83
C GLN A 230 1.95 0.82 -7.42
N VAL A 231 0.91 0.71 -6.60
CA VAL A 231 -0.45 0.47 -7.08
C VAL A 231 -0.92 1.64 -7.97
N CYS A 232 -0.72 2.88 -7.54
CA CYS A 232 -1.05 4.05 -8.38
C CYS A 232 -0.31 4.03 -9.71
N HIS A 233 0.99 3.72 -9.70
CA HIS A 233 1.78 3.61 -10.92
C HIS A 233 1.21 2.56 -11.88
N THR A 234 0.91 1.35 -11.41
CA THR A 234 0.35 0.26 -12.26
C THR A 234 -1.06 0.56 -12.78
N HIS A 235 -1.81 1.43 -12.07
CA HIS A 235 -3.14 1.88 -12.47
C HIS A 235 -3.13 3.17 -13.30
N HIS A 236 -1.96 3.67 -13.69
CA HIS A 236 -1.78 4.97 -14.37
C HIS A 236 -2.45 6.12 -13.60
N ALA A 237 -2.48 6.02 -12.27
CA ALA A 237 -3.08 6.98 -11.38
C ALA A 237 -2.02 7.93 -10.80
N GLY A 238 -2.40 9.19 -10.60
CA GLY A 238 -1.57 10.13 -9.85
C GLY A 238 -1.68 9.88 -8.35
N PHE A 239 -0.59 10.06 -7.61
CA PHE A 239 -0.57 9.97 -6.15
C PHE A 239 0.09 11.21 -5.55
N GLU A 240 -0.60 11.86 -4.61
CA GLU A 240 -0.12 13.04 -3.90
C GLU A 240 -0.40 12.93 -2.41
N LEU A 241 0.54 13.43 -1.60
CA LEU A 241 0.44 13.48 -0.15
C LEU A 241 0.75 14.90 0.32
N TYR A 242 -0.13 15.48 1.12
CA TYR A 242 0.07 16.82 1.67
C TYR A 242 -0.58 16.96 3.05
N SER A 243 -0.09 17.94 3.83
CA SER A 243 -0.65 18.28 5.14
C SER A 243 -1.07 19.74 5.19
N ARG A 244 -2.23 19.96 5.82
CA ARG A 244 -2.74 21.31 6.07
C ARG A 244 -3.54 21.33 7.37
N ASN A 245 -3.30 22.34 8.23
CA ASN A 245 -4.06 22.57 9.46
C ASN A 245 -4.12 21.37 10.40
N GLY A 246 -3.04 20.59 10.53
CA GLY A 246 -3.00 19.40 11.39
C GLY A 246 -3.70 18.16 10.82
N PHE A 247 -4.05 18.17 9.54
CA PHE A 247 -4.59 17.04 8.82
C PHE A 247 -3.65 16.65 7.68
N THR A 248 -3.51 15.35 7.46
CA THR A 248 -2.80 14.80 6.31
C THR A 248 -3.80 14.19 5.34
N THR A 249 -3.65 14.54 4.08
CA THR A 249 -4.48 14.05 2.98
C THR A 249 -3.62 13.31 1.98
N ALA A 250 -4.05 12.09 1.65
CA ALA A 250 -3.54 11.28 0.57
C ALA A 250 -4.56 11.29 -0.57
N SER A 251 -4.16 11.73 -1.75
CA SER A 251 -5.04 11.86 -2.92
C SER A 251 -4.57 10.96 -4.05
N ILE A 252 -5.49 10.20 -4.63
CA ILE A 252 -5.27 9.36 -5.80
C ILE A 252 -6.17 9.83 -6.93
N THR A 253 -5.60 10.11 -8.09
CA THR A 253 -6.34 10.58 -9.27
C THR A 253 -6.33 9.50 -10.34
N PHE A 254 -7.51 8.94 -10.64
CA PHE A 254 -7.71 7.88 -11.62
C PHE A 254 -8.28 8.42 -12.93
N PRO A 255 -7.91 7.85 -14.09
CA PRO A 255 -8.66 8.04 -15.32
C PRO A 255 -10.03 7.35 -15.22
N ILE A 256 -11.08 8.04 -15.68
CA ILE A 256 -12.45 7.50 -15.75
C ILE A 256 -12.59 6.71 -17.06
N LEU A 257 -13.23 5.54 -17.00
CA LEU A 257 -13.60 4.79 -18.20
C LEU A 257 -14.63 5.58 -19.01
N ALA A 258 -14.30 5.85 -20.28
CA ALA A 258 -15.24 6.49 -21.20
C ALA A 258 -16.47 5.60 -21.45
N MET A 259 -17.63 6.19 -21.73
CA MET A 259 -18.87 5.43 -21.98
C MET A 259 -18.75 4.48 -23.19
N ASP A 260 -17.88 4.80 -24.16
CA ASP A 260 -17.66 3.95 -25.34
C ASP A 260 -16.82 2.71 -25.02
N ASP A 261 -15.90 2.77 -24.06
CA ASP A 261 -15.10 1.65 -23.60
C ASP A 261 -15.93 0.66 -22.74
N MET A 262 -17.09 1.11 -22.24
CA MET A 262 -18.01 0.28 -21.45
C MET A 262 -18.65 -0.85 -22.27
N ARG A 263 -18.63 -0.80 -23.60
CA ARG A 263 -19.28 -1.78 -24.49
C ARG A 263 -18.36 -2.89 -24.97
N ASN A 264 -17.03 -2.71 -24.83
CA ASN A 264 -16.03 -3.61 -25.40
C ASN A 264 -15.32 -4.51 -24.36
N THR A 265 -15.71 -4.44 -23.09
CA THR A 265 -15.13 -5.27 -22.02
C THR A 265 -16.17 -6.30 -21.54
N ILE A 266 -16.57 -7.20 -22.44
CA ILE A 266 -17.33 -8.44 -22.14
C ILE A 266 -16.53 -9.61 -22.67
#